data_9acae247e2eae0144a131cacb8985ce5
#
_entry.id   9acae247e2eae0144a131cacb8985ce5
#
_cell.length_a   1.000
_cell.length_b   1.000
_cell.length_c   1.000
_cell.angle_alpha   90.00
_cell.angle_beta   90.00
_cell.angle_gamma   90.00
#
_symmetry.space_group_name_H-M   'P 1'
#
loop_
_entity.id
_entity.type
_entity.pdbx_description
1 polymer ?
#
loop_
_entity_poly.entity_id
_entity_poly.type
_entity_poly.pdbx_seq_one_letter_code
_entity_poly.pdbx_strand_id
1 'polypeptide(L)'
;RQTASFDAINPTALLNGWCLPTSANPNARTPSNCLLRGIPGDYTRLTAEVEWRRSFTDSIGQIFTPFASLRGDVISANIDNQPGVSNYLPVGSTQTARLMPTVGVEYRYPFINVQPWGTTTIEPIAQLIIRPNEPNAGRLPNEDAQSFTFDDSNLFRVDKFSGYDRVEGGGRANVGVQATTQFDRGGFINVLFGQSYQLFGLNSFAVQDLTNTGLASGLATDRSDYVARVSYQPNRIYSLTARTRLDEATGAVRRFELEGRANFDRFQVSLLYGNYDKQPELGFLNRREGIVGTGTFKVASNWVLSGGLRYDITNQTVNQYIVGAGYVD
;
A
#
# COMPACT_ATOMS: atom_id res chain seq x y z
N ARG A 1 -26.00 8.01 -1.84
CA ARG A 1 -25.03 6.96 -1.54
C ARG A 1 -24.39 7.26 -0.19
N GLN A 2 -24.40 6.33 0.74
CA GLN A 2 -23.65 6.50 2.00
C GLN A 2 -22.16 6.39 1.71
N THR A 3 -21.37 7.31 2.23
CA THR A 3 -19.91 7.19 2.32
C THR A 3 -19.61 6.24 3.46
N ALA A 4 -19.51 4.96 3.21
CA ALA A 4 -19.88 3.99 4.23
C ALA A 4 -18.78 3.09 4.73
N SER A 5 -17.51 3.43 4.61
CA SER A 5 -16.54 2.42 5.03
C SER A 5 -15.98 2.56 6.43
N PHE A 6 -16.42 3.54 7.20
CA PHE A 6 -15.89 3.80 8.55
C PHE A 6 -16.96 3.71 9.60
N ASP A 7 -16.60 3.14 10.76
CA ASP A 7 -17.44 3.26 11.94
C ASP A 7 -17.60 4.75 12.25
N ALA A 8 -18.83 5.24 12.18
CA ALA A 8 -19.17 6.55 12.72
C ALA A 8 -18.52 6.67 14.10
N ILE A 9 -18.12 7.88 14.47
CA ILE A 9 -17.76 8.11 15.87
C ILE A 9 -18.94 7.62 16.69
N ASN A 10 -18.79 6.44 17.27
CA ASN A 10 -19.78 5.94 18.19
C ASN A 10 -19.87 6.98 19.31
N PRO A 11 -21.02 7.63 19.54
CA PRO A 11 -21.18 8.58 20.64
C PRO A 11 -20.74 7.98 21.98
N THR A 12 -20.91 6.67 22.15
CA THR A 12 -20.42 5.91 23.29
C THR A 12 -18.90 5.86 23.36
N ALA A 13 -18.20 5.74 22.23
CA ALA A 13 -16.75 5.76 22.20
C ALA A 13 -16.17 7.14 22.53
N LEU A 14 -16.85 8.22 22.12
CA LEU A 14 -16.54 9.59 22.54
C LEU A 14 -16.78 9.80 24.03
N LEU A 15 -17.91 9.35 24.56
CA LEU A 15 -18.25 9.43 25.97
C LEU A 15 -17.30 8.63 26.86
N ASN A 16 -16.81 7.49 26.38
CA ASN A 16 -15.83 6.66 27.06
C ASN A 16 -14.38 7.15 26.90
N GLY A 17 -14.15 8.28 26.24
CA GLY A 17 -12.83 8.86 26.05
C GLY A 17 -11.90 8.05 25.13
N TRP A 18 -12.44 7.16 24.30
CA TRP A 18 -11.62 6.36 23.39
C TRP A 18 -10.97 7.20 22.28
N CYS A 19 -11.59 8.29 21.96
CA CYS A 19 -11.15 9.21 20.92
C CYS A 19 -10.45 10.47 21.46
N LEU A 20 -10.43 10.67 22.75
CA LEU A 20 -9.82 11.83 23.40
C LEU A 20 -8.86 11.35 24.50
N PRO A 21 -7.59 11.77 24.50
CA PRO A 21 -6.71 11.54 25.63
C PRO A 21 -7.30 12.18 26.88
N THR A 22 -7.48 11.39 27.90
CA THR A 22 -7.89 11.86 29.24
C THR A 22 -6.89 11.37 30.25
N SER A 23 -6.90 11.98 31.45
CA SER A 23 -6.11 11.47 32.57
C SER A 23 -6.47 10.05 32.97
N ALA A 24 -7.71 9.61 32.69
CA ALA A 24 -8.20 8.27 32.94
C ALA A 24 -7.81 7.26 31.84
N ASN A 25 -7.54 7.75 30.64
CA ASN A 25 -7.10 6.92 29.50
C ASN A 25 -6.04 7.64 28.66
N PRO A 26 -4.79 7.66 29.12
CA PRO A 26 -3.69 8.32 28.41
C PRO A 26 -3.37 7.72 27.05
N ASN A 27 -3.84 6.48 26.78
CA ASN A 27 -3.68 5.80 25.50
C ASN A 27 -4.89 5.99 24.56
N ALA A 28 -5.87 6.80 24.95
CA ALA A 28 -6.99 7.12 24.09
C ALA A 28 -6.48 7.82 22.82
N ARG A 29 -7.09 7.49 21.70
CA ARG A 29 -6.77 8.13 20.44
C ARG A 29 -7.15 9.60 20.50
N THR A 30 -6.27 10.44 19.94
CA THR A 30 -6.64 11.83 19.68
C THR A 30 -7.79 11.89 18.67
N PRO A 31 -8.57 12.98 18.59
CA PRO A 31 -9.60 13.11 17.57
C PRO A 31 -9.11 12.87 16.15
N SER A 32 -7.85 13.23 15.84
CA SER A 32 -7.20 12.97 14.56
C SER A 32 -6.94 11.48 14.27
N ASN A 33 -6.90 10.64 15.28
CA ASN A 33 -6.63 9.20 15.19
C ASN A 33 -7.89 8.35 15.38
N CYS A 34 -9.04 8.97 15.64
CA CYS A 34 -10.30 8.27 15.76
C CYS A 34 -10.77 7.81 14.39
N LEU A 35 -11.04 6.53 14.28
CA LEU A 35 -11.68 5.98 13.08
C LEU A 35 -13.16 6.36 13.12
N LEU A 36 -13.61 7.00 12.05
CA LEU A 36 -15.02 7.24 11.78
C LEU A 36 -15.49 6.19 10.78
N ARG A 37 -16.57 5.50 11.10
CA ARG A 37 -17.23 4.61 10.14
C ARG A 37 -18.62 5.11 9.82
N GLY A 38 -19.02 5.02 8.56
CA GLY A 38 -20.38 5.33 8.14
C GLY A 38 -20.73 6.80 8.28
N ILE A 39 -19.98 7.70 7.66
CA ILE A 39 -20.39 9.09 7.55
C ILE A 39 -21.60 9.15 6.62
N PRO A 40 -22.79 9.53 7.12
CA PRO A 40 -23.96 9.63 6.28
C PRO A 40 -23.84 10.83 5.35
N GLY A 41 -24.30 10.66 4.13
CA GLY A 41 -24.29 11.68 3.10
C GLY A 41 -24.20 11.11 1.70
N ASP A 42 -24.13 12.02 0.75
CA ASP A 42 -23.95 11.70 -0.67
C ASP A 42 -22.57 12.11 -1.13
N TYR A 43 -21.93 11.24 -1.92
CA TYR A 43 -20.63 11.51 -2.52
C TYR A 43 -20.63 11.06 -3.99
N THR A 44 -20.23 11.98 -4.85
CA THR A 44 -20.08 11.72 -6.28
C THR A 44 -18.76 12.29 -6.75
N ARG A 45 -17.99 11.50 -7.49
CA ARG A 45 -16.74 11.93 -8.13
C ARG A 45 -16.76 11.54 -9.59
N LEU A 46 -16.32 12.47 -10.44
CA LEU A 46 -15.95 12.22 -11.83
C LEU A 46 -14.46 12.48 -11.97
N THR A 47 -13.72 11.47 -12.43
CA THR A 47 -12.27 11.54 -12.65
C THR A 47 -11.97 11.29 -14.11
N ALA A 48 -11.08 12.12 -14.68
CA ALA A 48 -10.46 11.90 -15.99
C ALA A 48 -8.95 12.05 -15.87
N GLU A 49 -8.21 11.15 -16.51
CA GLU A 49 -6.75 11.18 -16.52
C GLU A 49 -6.22 10.84 -17.90
N VAL A 50 -5.18 11.58 -18.32
CA VAL A 50 -4.40 11.28 -19.51
C VAL A 50 -2.94 11.19 -19.13
N GLU A 51 -2.26 10.14 -19.59
CA GLU A 51 -0.84 9.89 -19.32
C GLU A 51 -0.09 9.71 -20.64
N TRP A 52 1.12 10.26 -20.69
CA TRP A 52 2.13 10.00 -21.70
C TRP A 52 3.40 9.49 -21.04
N ARG A 53 3.99 8.43 -21.60
CA ARG A 53 5.25 7.83 -21.16
C ARG A 53 6.03 7.31 -22.36
N ARG A 54 7.36 7.53 -22.38
CA ARG A 54 8.22 7.00 -23.43
C ARG A 54 9.61 6.69 -22.91
N SER A 55 10.12 5.50 -23.22
CA SER A 55 11.49 5.11 -22.86
C SER A 55 12.46 5.42 -23.99
N PHE A 56 13.64 5.88 -23.62
CA PHE A 56 14.80 6.14 -24.48
C PHE A 56 15.99 5.39 -23.91
N THR A 57 16.72 4.70 -24.78
CA THR A 57 17.96 4.02 -24.40
C THR A 57 19.13 4.70 -25.12
N ASP A 58 20.16 5.07 -24.38
CA ASP A 58 21.35 5.65 -24.95
C ASP A 58 22.35 4.59 -25.47
N SER A 59 23.47 5.04 -26.04
CA SER A 59 24.49 4.15 -26.63
C SER A 59 25.25 3.28 -25.62
N ILE A 60 25.18 3.61 -24.31
CA ILE A 60 25.85 2.85 -23.26
C ILE A 60 24.85 2.02 -22.42
N GLY A 61 23.59 1.97 -22.83
CA GLY A 61 22.56 1.12 -22.21
C GLY A 61 21.81 1.77 -21.04
N GLN A 62 21.95 3.07 -20.81
CA GLN A 62 21.13 3.79 -19.84
C GLN A 62 19.72 4.01 -20.40
N ILE A 63 18.71 3.83 -19.56
CA ILE A 63 17.31 3.91 -19.93
C ILE A 63 16.69 5.10 -19.20
N PHE A 64 16.19 6.07 -19.94
CA PHE A 64 15.46 7.22 -19.45
C PHE A 64 14.01 7.12 -19.88
N THR A 65 13.08 7.17 -18.93
CA THR A 65 11.65 7.10 -19.19
C THR A 65 10.97 8.35 -18.62
N PRO A 66 10.98 9.49 -19.35
CA PRO A 66 10.15 10.63 -18.99
C PRO A 66 8.66 10.27 -19.11
N PHE A 67 7.88 10.87 -18.23
CA PHE A 67 6.43 10.74 -18.23
C PHE A 67 5.77 12.04 -17.81
N ALA A 68 4.56 12.23 -18.29
CA ALA A 68 3.70 13.34 -17.88
C ALA A 68 2.26 12.85 -17.82
N SER A 69 1.51 13.30 -16.84
CA SER A 69 0.06 13.05 -16.78
C SER A 69 -0.69 14.30 -16.33
N LEU A 70 -1.96 14.35 -16.70
CA LEU A 70 -2.89 15.35 -16.23
C LEU A 70 -4.15 14.65 -15.75
N ARG A 71 -4.42 14.79 -14.46
CA ARG A 71 -5.61 14.26 -13.83
C ARG A 71 -6.51 15.40 -13.38
N GLY A 72 -7.80 15.30 -13.71
CA GLY A 72 -8.85 16.20 -13.25
C GLY A 72 -9.94 15.44 -12.50
N ASP A 73 -10.35 15.96 -11.35
CA ASP A 73 -11.46 15.43 -10.56
C ASP A 73 -12.49 16.53 -10.32
N VAL A 74 -13.78 16.20 -10.46
CA VAL A 74 -14.90 17.01 -9.97
C VAL A 74 -15.62 16.20 -8.91
N ILE A 75 -15.74 16.77 -7.72
CA ILE A 75 -16.24 16.12 -6.52
C ILE A 75 -17.43 16.92 -6.01
N SER A 76 -18.55 16.24 -5.79
CA SER A 76 -19.73 16.77 -5.12
C SER A 76 -20.00 15.91 -3.88
N ALA A 77 -20.05 16.51 -2.72
CA ALA A 77 -20.35 15.86 -1.46
C ALA A 77 -21.43 16.61 -0.71
N ASN A 78 -22.35 15.89 -0.09
CA ASN A 78 -23.32 16.43 0.85
C ASN A 78 -23.25 15.60 2.12
N ILE A 79 -22.54 16.10 3.11
CA ILE A 79 -22.21 15.37 4.34
C ILE A 79 -23.14 15.80 5.46
N ASP A 80 -23.83 14.84 6.08
CA ASP A 80 -24.71 15.10 7.21
C ASP A 80 -23.93 15.54 8.45
N ASN A 81 -24.50 16.49 9.18
CA ASN A 81 -23.87 16.97 10.41
C ASN A 81 -23.98 15.94 11.52
N GLN A 82 -22.85 15.35 11.88
CA GLN A 82 -22.73 14.44 13.02
C GLN A 82 -21.61 14.91 13.96
N PRO A 83 -21.69 14.59 15.27
CA PRO A 83 -20.65 14.95 16.22
C PRO A 83 -19.26 14.50 15.78
N GLY A 84 -18.32 15.44 15.68
CA GLY A 84 -16.93 15.19 15.32
C GLY A 84 -16.62 15.13 13.82
N VAL A 85 -17.62 15.03 12.94
CA VAL A 85 -17.40 15.00 11.48
C VAL A 85 -16.82 16.33 10.98
N SER A 86 -17.31 17.45 11.48
CA SER A 86 -16.83 18.79 11.11
C SER A 86 -15.34 19.04 11.42
N ASN A 87 -14.73 18.23 12.30
CA ASN A 87 -13.30 18.32 12.58
C ASN A 87 -12.44 17.84 11.38
N TYR A 88 -13.02 17.03 10.51
CA TYR A 88 -12.34 16.39 9.40
C TYR A 88 -12.89 16.83 8.04
N LEU A 89 -14.20 16.81 7.88
CA LEU A 89 -14.87 17.10 6.62
C LEU A 89 -15.75 18.33 6.71
N PRO A 90 -15.87 19.12 5.63
CA PRO A 90 -16.93 20.11 5.49
C PRO A 90 -18.30 19.43 5.56
N VAL A 91 -19.16 19.95 6.45
CA VAL A 91 -20.56 19.50 6.59
C VAL A 91 -21.45 20.25 5.61
N GLY A 92 -22.48 19.58 5.10
CA GLY A 92 -23.39 20.11 4.09
C GLY A 92 -22.88 19.92 2.66
N SER A 93 -23.47 20.65 1.74
CA SER A 93 -23.14 20.54 0.30
C SER A 93 -21.83 21.22 -0.02
N THR A 94 -20.90 20.49 -0.61
CA THR A 94 -19.59 20.97 -1.03
C THR A 94 -19.32 20.51 -2.46
N GLN A 95 -18.84 21.43 -3.32
CA GLN A 95 -18.33 21.11 -4.64
C GLN A 95 -16.86 21.51 -4.74
N THR A 96 -16.04 20.62 -5.22
CA THR A 96 -14.60 20.83 -5.34
C THR A 96 -14.11 20.30 -6.68
N ALA A 97 -13.24 21.07 -7.33
CA ALA A 97 -12.48 20.63 -8.49
C ALA A 97 -11.01 20.47 -8.08
N ARG A 98 -10.37 19.41 -8.57
CA ARG A 98 -8.94 19.14 -8.36
C ARG A 98 -8.28 18.91 -9.71
N LEU A 99 -7.16 19.58 -9.97
CA LEU A 99 -6.33 19.40 -11.15
C LEU A 99 -4.91 19.09 -10.72
N MET A 100 -4.40 17.92 -11.12
CA MET A 100 -3.10 17.39 -10.71
C MET A 100 -2.24 17.08 -11.94
N PRO A 101 -1.54 18.09 -12.51
CA PRO A 101 -0.48 17.81 -13.47
C PRO A 101 0.67 17.11 -12.77
N THR A 102 1.23 16.09 -13.41
CA THR A 102 2.38 15.34 -12.92
C THR A 102 3.41 15.24 -14.02
N VAL A 103 4.66 15.51 -13.71
CA VAL A 103 5.79 15.27 -14.61
C VAL A 103 6.87 14.51 -13.85
N GLY A 104 7.61 13.69 -14.59
CA GLY A 104 8.69 12.95 -13.96
C GLY A 104 9.59 12.23 -14.95
N VAL A 105 10.62 11.62 -14.42
CA VAL A 105 11.54 10.77 -15.17
C VAL A 105 11.94 9.58 -14.31
N GLU A 106 11.97 8.42 -14.92
CA GLU A 106 12.58 7.21 -14.35
C GLU A 106 13.87 6.92 -15.09
N TYR A 107 14.92 6.65 -14.34
CA TYR A 107 16.24 6.28 -14.84
C TYR A 107 16.57 4.87 -14.39
N ARG A 108 17.08 4.04 -15.32
CA ARG A 108 17.57 2.69 -15.07
C ARG A 108 18.89 2.46 -15.80
N TYR A 109 19.77 1.71 -15.17
CA TYR A 109 21.01 1.31 -15.83
C TYR A 109 21.32 -0.17 -15.54
N PRO A 110 20.88 -1.10 -16.41
CA PRO A 110 21.12 -2.52 -16.21
C PRO A 110 22.57 -2.90 -16.53
N PHE A 111 23.26 -3.49 -15.56
CA PHE A 111 24.55 -4.12 -15.70
C PHE A 111 24.36 -5.63 -15.78
N ILE A 112 24.87 -6.24 -16.84
CA ILE A 112 24.70 -7.68 -17.11
C ILE A 112 26.02 -8.38 -16.86
N ASN A 113 25.99 -9.45 -16.05
CA ASN A 113 27.11 -10.35 -15.80
C ASN A 113 26.71 -11.80 -16.15
N VAL A 114 27.38 -12.37 -17.14
CA VAL A 114 27.14 -13.74 -17.59
C VAL A 114 28.15 -14.67 -16.91
N GLN A 115 27.64 -15.70 -16.26
CA GLN A 115 28.42 -16.73 -15.55
C GLN A 115 28.07 -18.12 -16.13
N PRO A 116 28.93 -19.14 -15.95
CA PRO A 116 28.68 -20.50 -16.45
C PRO A 116 27.42 -21.17 -15.88
N TRP A 117 26.78 -20.59 -14.88
CA TRP A 117 25.60 -21.14 -14.20
C TRP A 117 24.37 -20.25 -14.34
N GLY A 118 24.50 -19.09 -14.97
CA GLY A 118 23.38 -18.17 -15.18
C GLY A 118 23.79 -16.74 -15.47
N THR A 119 22.82 -15.89 -15.67
CA THR A 119 22.99 -14.48 -15.95
C THR A 119 22.45 -13.63 -14.81
N THR A 120 23.25 -12.69 -14.30
CA THR A 120 22.86 -11.73 -13.29
C THR A 120 22.75 -10.34 -13.91
N THR A 121 21.61 -9.70 -13.72
CA THR A 121 21.40 -8.29 -14.05
C THR A 121 21.28 -7.50 -12.76
N ILE A 122 22.10 -6.44 -12.59
CA ILE A 122 22.01 -5.49 -11.48
C ILE A 122 21.58 -4.16 -12.07
N GLU A 123 20.46 -3.63 -11.59
CA GLU A 123 19.81 -2.44 -12.13
C GLU A 123 19.58 -1.40 -11.03
N PRO A 124 20.43 -0.36 -10.93
CA PRO A 124 20.08 0.85 -10.19
C PRO A 124 18.89 1.54 -10.83
N ILE A 125 17.97 1.99 -10.00
CA ILE A 125 16.72 2.66 -10.40
C ILE A 125 16.59 3.95 -9.63
N ALA A 126 16.34 5.05 -10.33
CA ALA A 126 16.01 6.35 -9.73
C ALA A 126 14.79 6.94 -10.44
N GLN A 127 13.88 7.52 -9.69
CA GLN A 127 12.69 8.13 -10.24
C GLN A 127 12.46 9.48 -9.56
N LEU A 128 12.24 10.52 -10.35
CA LEU A 128 11.88 11.86 -9.88
C LEU A 128 10.47 12.19 -10.35
N ILE A 129 9.63 12.65 -9.44
CA ILE A 129 8.23 12.97 -9.69
C ILE A 129 7.97 14.37 -9.12
N ILE A 130 7.34 15.22 -9.91
CA ILE A 130 6.98 16.59 -9.54
C ILE A 130 5.51 16.83 -9.85
N ARG A 131 4.79 17.36 -8.87
CA ARG A 131 3.38 17.73 -8.99
C ARG A 131 3.02 18.82 -7.97
N PRO A 132 1.89 19.53 -8.13
CA PRO A 132 1.41 20.47 -7.11
C PRO A 132 1.06 19.72 -5.81
N ASN A 133 0.91 20.47 -4.72
CA ASN A 133 0.34 19.92 -3.50
C ASN A 133 -1.10 19.43 -3.75
N GLU A 134 -1.47 18.34 -3.07
CA GLU A 134 -2.86 17.86 -3.08
C GLU A 134 -3.79 18.95 -2.51
N PRO A 135 -4.73 19.50 -3.30
CA PRO A 135 -5.68 20.48 -2.80
C PRO A 135 -6.68 19.80 -1.86
N ASN A 136 -7.03 20.47 -0.76
CA ASN A 136 -7.94 19.95 0.26
C ASN A 136 -7.51 18.59 0.85
N ALA A 137 -6.22 18.35 0.94
CA ALA A 137 -5.64 17.11 1.49
C ALA A 137 -6.26 16.78 2.85
N GLY A 138 -6.78 15.57 3.01
CA GLY A 138 -7.41 15.10 4.24
C GLY A 138 -8.80 15.70 4.56
N ARG A 139 -9.33 16.58 3.72
CA ARG A 139 -10.62 17.25 3.90
C ARG A 139 -11.70 16.83 2.89
N LEU A 140 -11.42 15.84 2.09
CA LEU A 140 -12.38 15.21 1.19
C LEU A 140 -12.72 13.81 1.70
N PRO A 141 -13.91 13.29 1.41
CA PRO A 141 -14.23 11.90 1.68
C PRO A 141 -13.21 10.96 1.02
N ASN A 142 -12.84 9.90 1.72
CA ASN A 142 -11.92 8.90 1.23
C ASN A 142 -12.55 7.51 1.39
N GLU A 143 -13.02 6.94 0.28
CA GLU A 143 -13.68 5.64 0.24
C GLU A 143 -12.84 4.54 -0.42
N ASP A 144 -11.92 4.91 -1.30
CA ASP A 144 -11.17 3.98 -2.13
C ASP A 144 -9.65 3.98 -1.90
N ALA A 145 -9.12 4.95 -1.14
CA ALA A 145 -7.70 5.06 -0.79
C ALA A 145 -7.45 4.83 0.72
N GLN A 146 -8.18 3.91 1.34
CA GLN A 146 -8.21 3.73 2.79
C GLN A 146 -7.15 2.77 3.32
N SER A 147 -6.73 1.82 2.50
CA SER A 147 -5.74 0.82 2.87
C SER A 147 -4.45 1.10 2.13
N PHE A 148 -3.43 1.44 2.89
CA PHE A 148 -2.12 1.71 2.36
C PHE A 148 -1.05 0.96 3.14
N THR A 149 -0.19 0.29 2.40
CA THR A 149 1.03 -0.33 2.93
C THR A 149 2.17 0.02 2.01
N PHE A 150 3.17 0.72 2.54
CA PHE A 150 4.39 0.96 1.79
C PHE A 150 5.26 -0.29 1.81
N ASP A 151 5.59 -0.80 0.64
CA ASP A 151 6.46 -1.95 0.44
C ASP A 151 7.20 -1.86 -0.91
N ASP A 152 7.88 -2.93 -1.29
CA ASP A 152 8.62 -3.04 -2.54
C ASP A 152 7.75 -2.88 -3.79
N SER A 153 6.48 -3.26 -3.71
CA SER A 153 5.56 -3.27 -4.87
C SER A 153 5.10 -1.87 -5.30
N ASN A 154 5.15 -0.91 -4.38
CA ASN A 154 4.72 0.47 -4.65
C ASN A 154 5.83 1.52 -4.53
N LEU A 155 7.08 1.10 -4.27
CA LEU A 155 8.22 2.01 -4.19
C LEU A 155 8.33 2.93 -5.42
N PHE A 156 8.22 2.37 -6.62
CA PHE A 156 8.36 3.09 -7.89
C PHE A 156 7.02 3.45 -8.55
N ARG A 157 5.89 3.33 -7.85
CA ARG A 157 4.62 3.83 -8.37
C ARG A 157 4.63 5.36 -8.38
N VAL A 158 4.09 5.92 -9.46
CA VAL A 158 3.97 7.39 -9.61
C VAL A 158 3.05 7.94 -8.53
N ASP A 159 1.88 7.35 -8.33
CA ASP A 159 1.01 7.60 -7.18
C ASP A 159 0.91 6.32 -6.35
N LYS A 160 1.24 6.42 -5.06
CA LYS A 160 1.26 5.27 -4.15
C LYS A 160 -0.08 5.03 -3.47
N PHE A 161 -1.00 6.01 -3.46
CA PHE A 161 -2.35 5.76 -2.99
C PHE A 161 -3.05 4.71 -3.87
N SER A 162 -3.88 3.88 -3.24
CA SER A 162 -4.85 3.05 -3.96
C SER A 162 -6.04 3.91 -4.36
N GLY A 163 -6.76 3.67 -5.37
CA GLY A 163 -7.96 4.43 -5.73
C GLY A 163 -7.70 5.86 -6.19
N TYR A 164 -8.69 6.73 -6.03
CA TYR A 164 -8.71 8.06 -6.61
C TYR A 164 -9.09 9.18 -5.62
N ASP A 165 -9.51 8.86 -4.41
CA ASP A 165 -9.92 9.88 -3.43
C ASP A 165 -8.74 10.67 -2.91
N ARG A 166 -7.59 10.02 -2.73
CA ARG A 166 -6.32 10.65 -2.40
C ARG A 166 -5.40 10.67 -3.62
N VAL A 167 -4.47 11.62 -3.62
CA VAL A 167 -3.40 11.73 -4.62
C VAL A 167 -2.16 12.30 -3.95
N GLU A 168 -1.00 11.78 -4.32
CA GLU A 168 0.26 12.33 -3.81
C GLU A 168 0.49 13.75 -4.34
N GLY A 169 1.03 14.63 -3.48
CA GLY A 169 1.45 15.99 -3.82
C GLY A 169 2.94 16.21 -3.64
N GLY A 170 3.42 17.37 -4.11
CA GLY A 170 4.81 17.79 -3.96
C GLY A 170 5.79 17.10 -4.89
N GLY A 171 7.08 17.21 -4.55
CA GLY A 171 8.18 16.56 -5.25
C GLY A 171 8.68 15.34 -4.52
N ARG A 172 8.87 14.22 -5.21
CA ARG A 172 9.32 12.96 -4.64
C ARG A 172 10.41 12.31 -5.48
N ALA A 173 11.44 11.77 -4.83
CA ALA A 173 12.42 10.90 -5.44
C ALA A 173 12.29 9.50 -4.87
N ASN A 174 12.29 8.49 -5.73
CA ASN A 174 12.37 7.09 -5.36
C ASN A 174 13.70 6.54 -5.87
N VAL A 175 14.45 5.85 -5.02
CA VAL A 175 15.74 5.26 -5.41
C VAL A 175 15.81 3.83 -4.92
N GLY A 176 16.48 2.99 -5.69
CA GLY A 176 16.69 1.60 -5.31
C GLY A 176 17.60 0.86 -6.27
N VAL A 177 17.83 -0.39 -5.94
CA VAL A 177 18.56 -1.33 -6.78
C VAL A 177 17.80 -2.63 -6.86
N GLN A 178 17.70 -3.15 -8.07
CA GLN A 178 17.15 -4.47 -8.33
C GLN A 178 18.25 -5.37 -8.88
N ALA A 179 18.38 -6.58 -8.35
CA ALA A 179 19.26 -7.61 -8.88
C ALA A 179 18.44 -8.85 -9.24
N THR A 180 18.62 -9.36 -10.45
CA THR A 180 17.95 -10.57 -10.92
C THR A 180 18.99 -11.55 -11.45
N THR A 181 19.03 -12.72 -10.86
CA THR A 181 19.86 -13.84 -11.37
C THR A 181 18.95 -14.90 -11.96
N GLN A 182 19.09 -15.13 -13.27
CA GLN A 182 18.41 -16.18 -13.99
C GLN A 182 19.38 -17.38 -14.10
N PHE A 183 18.99 -18.55 -13.62
CA PHE A 183 19.81 -19.76 -13.66
C PHE A 183 19.60 -20.51 -14.99
N ASP A 184 20.69 -21.05 -15.58
CA ASP A 184 20.64 -21.82 -16.85
C ASP A 184 19.83 -23.13 -16.71
N ARG A 185 19.83 -23.71 -15.50
CA ARG A 185 19.02 -24.90 -15.18
C ARG A 185 17.56 -24.60 -14.88
N GLY A 186 17.15 -23.34 -15.04
CA GLY A 186 15.82 -22.82 -14.74
C GLY A 186 15.72 -22.22 -13.34
N GLY A 187 14.70 -21.37 -13.20
CA GLY A 187 14.46 -20.61 -11.96
C GLY A 187 15.23 -19.29 -11.91
N PHE A 188 14.90 -18.46 -10.91
CA PHE A 188 15.54 -17.18 -10.71
C PHE A 188 15.54 -16.75 -9.24
N ILE A 189 16.44 -15.84 -8.90
CA ILE A 189 16.39 -15.01 -7.69
C ILE A 189 16.24 -13.56 -8.12
N ASN A 190 15.33 -12.84 -7.48
CA ASN A 190 15.20 -11.39 -7.63
C ASN A 190 15.27 -10.72 -6.26
N VAL A 191 16.11 -9.72 -6.15
CA VAL A 191 16.29 -8.90 -4.94
C VAL A 191 15.98 -7.45 -5.31
N LEU A 192 15.21 -6.76 -4.49
CA LEU A 192 14.97 -5.32 -4.60
C LEU A 192 15.22 -4.69 -3.23
N PHE A 193 15.88 -3.54 -3.21
CA PHE A 193 16.04 -2.69 -2.04
C PHE A 193 15.90 -1.23 -2.45
N GLY A 194 15.22 -0.41 -1.62
CA GLY A 194 15.11 1.00 -1.93
C GLY A 194 14.41 1.83 -0.88
N GLN A 195 14.31 3.12 -1.17
CA GLN A 195 13.77 4.16 -0.29
C GLN A 195 13.14 5.28 -1.12
N SER A 196 12.18 5.99 -0.53
CA SER A 196 11.50 7.14 -1.12
C SER A 196 11.80 8.41 -0.32
N TYR A 197 11.93 9.55 -1.00
CA TYR A 197 12.26 10.84 -0.41
C TYR A 197 11.22 11.88 -0.83
N GLN A 198 10.61 12.56 0.14
CA GLN A 198 9.85 13.78 -0.10
C GLN A 198 10.85 14.93 -0.21
N LEU A 199 10.91 15.59 -1.37
CA LEU A 199 11.90 16.62 -1.65
C LEU A 199 11.39 18.02 -1.31
N PHE A 200 10.13 18.28 -1.61
CA PHE A 200 9.45 19.55 -1.37
C PHE A 200 7.92 19.38 -1.44
N GLY A 201 7.22 20.42 -0.97
CA GLY A 201 5.76 20.45 -0.96
C GLY A 201 5.17 19.67 0.20
N LEU A 202 3.84 19.53 0.18
CA LEU A 202 3.09 18.80 1.20
C LEU A 202 3.31 17.30 1.06
N ASN A 203 3.78 16.65 2.12
CA ASN A 203 3.79 15.20 2.18
C ASN A 203 2.35 14.69 2.44
N SER A 204 1.68 14.19 1.41
CA SER A 204 0.30 13.72 1.50
C SER A 204 0.10 12.55 2.48
N PHE A 205 1.17 11.79 2.81
CA PHE A 205 1.12 10.72 3.80
C PHE A 205 1.27 11.21 5.25
N ALA A 206 1.75 12.45 5.45
CA ALA A 206 1.80 13.10 6.75
C ALA A 206 0.47 13.81 7.09
N VAL A 207 -0.42 13.98 6.13
CA VAL A 207 -1.71 14.65 6.32
C VAL A 207 -2.66 13.73 7.06
N GLN A 208 -3.21 14.24 8.15
CA GLN A 208 -4.26 13.56 8.89
C GLN A 208 -5.57 13.61 8.10
N ASP A 209 -6.19 12.46 7.95
CA ASP A 209 -7.50 12.29 7.34
C ASP A 209 -8.37 11.37 8.18
N LEU A 210 -9.64 11.24 7.81
CA LEU A 210 -10.60 10.37 8.50
C LEU A 210 -10.16 8.91 8.59
N THR A 211 -9.40 8.47 7.60
CA THR A 211 -9.02 7.08 7.43
C THR A 211 -7.67 6.75 8.06
N ASN A 212 -6.91 7.80 8.45
CA ASN A 212 -5.53 7.67 8.91
C ASN A 212 -4.64 6.89 7.92
N THR A 213 -4.90 7.02 6.63
CA THR A 213 -4.27 6.21 5.57
C THR A 213 -2.75 6.33 5.59
N GLY A 214 -2.21 7.53 5.83
CA GLY A 214 -0.76 7.78 5.89
C GLY A 214 -0.10 7.37 7.21
N LEU A 215 -0.89 7.13 8.25
CA LEU A 215 -0.39 6.89 9.60
C LEU A 215 0.34 5.53 9.68
N ALA A 216 1.53 5.54 10.24
CA ALA A 216 2.41 4.36 10.32
C ALA A 216 2.70 3.69 8.95
N SER A 217 2.48 4.42 7.85
CA SER A 217 2.75 3.92 6.49
C SER A 217 4.23 3.70 6.21
N GLY A 218 5.12 4.43 6.89
CA GLY A 218 6.56 4.50 6.58
C GLY A 218 6.90 5.56 5.54
N LEU A 219 5.92 6.45 5.16
CA LEU A 219 6.09 7.55 4.22
C LEU A 219 5.76 8.92 4.81
N ALA A 220 5.37 8.98 6.09
CA ALA A 220 4.95 10.22 6.71
C ALA A 220 6.09 11.22 7.01
N THR A 221 7.34 10.79 6.87
CA THR A 221 8.57 11.58 7.02
C THR A 221 9.18 11.93 5.67
N ASP A 222 10.13 12.87 5.64
CA ASP A 222 10.82 13.27 4.40
C ASP A 222 11.60 12.10 3.78
N ARG A 223 12.14 11.22 4.61
CA ARG A 223 12.73 9.94 4.20
C ARG A 223 11.79 8.82 4.60
N SER A 224 11.43 7.96 3.66
CA SER A 224 10.62 6.79 3.98
C SER A 224 11.40 5.74 4.77
N ASP A 225 10.70 4.80 5.35
CA ASP A 225 11.27 3.51 5.72
C ASP A 225 11.98 2.87 4.50
N TYR A 226 12.99 2.02 4.75
CA TYR A 226 13.57 1.18 3.71
C TYR A 226 12.62 0.03 3.40
N VAL A 227 12.54 -0.34 2.13
CA VAL A 227 11.78 -1.52 1.68
C VAL A 227 12.70 -2.48 0.94
N ALA A 228 12.52 -3.77 1.21
CA ALA A 228 13.27 -4.82 0.55
C ALA A 228 12.41 -6.03 0.23
N ARG A 229 12.75 -6.71 -0.86
CA ARG A 229 12.18 -7.99 -1.26
C ARG A 229 13.27 -8.93 -1.73
N VAL A 230 13.12 -10.20 -1.37
CA VAL A 230 13.85 -11.31 -2.00
C VAL A 230 12.82 -12.31 -2.50
N SER A 231 12.83 -12.61 -3.80
CA SER A 231 12.00 -13.64 -4.41
C SER A 231 12.89 -14.72 -4.99
N TYR A 232 12.64 -15.96 -4.63
CA TYR A 232 13.31 -17.14 -5.16
C TYR A 232 12.29 -18.09 -5.79
N GLN A 233 12.47 -18.39 -7.05
CA GLN A 233 11.67 -19.34 -7.80
C GLN A 233 12.60 -20.38 -8.44
N PRO A 234 12.83 -21.53 -7.79
CA PRO A 234 13.73 -22.56 -8.32
C PRO A 234 13.19 -23.23 -9.58
N ASN A 235 11.87 -23.28 -9.75
CA ASN A 235 11.19 -23.90 -10.86
C ASN A 235 9.75 -23.37 -10.99
N ARG A 236 8.93 -23.95 -11.86
CA ARG A 236 7.53 -23.53 -12.07
C ARG A 236 6.58 -23.91 -10.93
N ILE A 237 7.01 -24.82 -10.07
CA ILE A 237 6.15 -25.35 -8.97
C ILE A 237 6.29 -24.48 -7.72
N TYR A 238 7.51 -24.14 -7.31
CA TYR A 238 7.77 -23.50 -6.04
C TYR A 238 8.19 -22.05 -6.20
N SER A 239 7.69 -21.21 -5.30
CA SER A 239 8.20 -19.84 -5.12
C SER A 239 8.22 -19.49 -3.64
N LEU A 240 9.23 -18.72 -3.24
CA LEU A 240 9.40 -18.17 -1.91
C LEU A 240 9.68 -16.68 -2.04
N THR A 241 8.94 -15.84 -1.31
CA THR A 241 9.13 -14.40 -1.33
C THR A 241 9.17 -13.89 0.10
N ALA A 242 10.26 -13.23 0.45
CA ALA A 242 10.40 -12.47 1.70
C ALA A 242 10.33 -10.97 1.40
N ARG A 243 9.53 -10.22 2.17
CA ARG A 243 9.41 -8.76 2.11
C ARG A 243 9.68 -8.19 3.49
N THR A 244 10.34 -7.04 3.53
CA THR A 244 10.55 -6.34 4.79
C THR A 244 10.47 -4.83 4.61
N ARG A 245 10.03 -4.16 5.67
CA ARG A 245 10.13 -2.73 5.84
C ARG A 245 10.92 -2.44 7.12
N LEU A 246 11.94 -1.60 7.00
CA LEU A 246 12.85 -1.25 8.07
C LEU A 246 12.72 0.24 8.37
N ASP A 247 12.67 0.58 9.63
CA ASP A 247 12.68 1.97 10.10
C ASP A 247 13.87 2.76 9.56
N GLU A 248 13.63 3.95 9.07
CA GLU A 248 14.63 4.77 8.39
C GLU A 248 15.78 5.24 9.30
N ALA A 249 15.51 5.44 10.58
CA ALA A 249 16.45 5.98 11.55
C ALA A 249 17.19 4.88 12.32
N THR A 250 16.50 3.80 12.68
CA THR A 250 17.02 2.75 13.58
C THR A 250 17.35 1.46 12.87
N GLY A 251 16.83 1.24 11.65
CA GLY A 251 16.92 -0.04 10.95
C GLY A 251 16.06 -1.14 11.57
N ALA A 252 15.21 -0.84 12.55
CA ALA A 252 14.35 -1.81 13.19
C ALA A 252 13.31 -2.36 12.20
N VAL A 253 13.01 -3.66 12.30
CA VAL A 253 11.99 -4.32 11.47
C VAL A 253 10.61 -3.82 11.87
N ARG A 254 9.97 -3.05 10.99
CA ARG A 254 8.58 -2.57 11.12
C ARG A 254 7.57 -3.57 10.56
N ARG A 255 7.96 -4.27 9.51
CA ARG A 255 7.14 -5.29 8.85
C ARG A 255 8.04 -6.36 8.26
N PHE A 256 7.65 -7.60 8.42
CA PHE A 256 8.25 -8.74 7.74
C PHE A 256 7.17 -9.70 7.27
N GLU A 257 7.28 -10.16 6.05
CA GLU A 257 6.40 -11.16 5.46
C GLU A 257 7.22 -12.22 4.73
N LEU A 258 6.80 -13.47 4.89
CA LEU A 258 7.37 -14.61 4.18
C LEU A 258 6.24 -15.39 3.53
N GLU A 259 6.24 -15.46 2.22
CA GLU A 259 5.24 -16.17 1.43
C GLU A 259 5.88 -17.33 0.68
N GLY A 260 5.37 -18.53 0.91
CA GLY A 260 5.68 -19.73 0.14
C GLY A 260 4.47 -20.15 -0.71
N ARG A 261 4.71 -20.48 -1.97
CA ARG A 261 3.68 -21.03 -2.87
C ARG A 261 4.16 -22.32 -3.52
N ALA A 262 3.24 -23.25 -3.70
CA ALA A 262 3.46 -24.44 -4.50
C ALA A 262 2.28 -24.66 -5.46
N ASN A 263 2.60 -24.76 -6.75
CA ASN A 263 1.64 -24.89 -7.84
C ASN A 263 1.86 -26.23 -8.55
N PHE A 264 1.06 -27.22 -8.18
CA PHE A 264 1.01 -28.52 -8.89
C PHE A 264 -0.17 -28.52 -9.86
N ASP A 265 -0.19 -29.47 -10.77
CA ASP A 265 -1.23 -29.56 -11.79
C ASP A 265 -2.65 -29.62 -11.22
N ARG A 266 -2.82 -30.31 -10.10
CA ARG A 266 -4.13 -30.52 -9.47
C ARG A 266 -4.36 -29.70 -8.21
N PHE A 267 -3.30 -29.21 -7.54
CA PHE A 267 -3.48 -28.42 -6.35
C PHE A 267 -2.49 -27.27 -6.28
N GLN A 268 -2.94 -26.17 -5.72
CA GLN A 268 -2.14 -25.00 -5.45
C GLN A 268 -2.28 -24.68 -3.96
N VAL A 269 -1.17 -24.31 -3.33
CA VAL A 269 -1.15 -23.89 -1.94
C VAL A 269 -0.29 -22.64 -1.80
N SER A 270 -0.73 -21.72 -0.94
CA SER A 270 0.03 -20.55 -0.52
C SER A 270 0.00 -20.47 1.01
N LEU A 271 1.14 -20.17 1.59
CA LEU A 271 1.29 -19.91 3.01
C LEU A 271 2.02 -18.59 3.19
N LEU A 272 1.39 -17.65 3.87
CA LEU A 272 1.93 -16.34 4.20
C LEU A 272 2.07 -16.23 5.73
N TYR A 273 3.29 -16.03 6.20
CA TYR A 273 3.58 -15.58 7.57
C TYR A 273 3.79 -14.07 7.55
N GLY A 274 3.21 -13.37 8.52
CA GLY A 274 3.36 -11.93 8.69
C GLY A 274 3.72 -11.57 10.14
N ASN A 275 4.67 -10.66 10.27
CA ASN A 275 5.09 -10.07 11.55
C ASN A 275 5.08 -8.53 11.38
N TYR A 276 4.29 -7.84 12.20
CA TYR A 276 4.06 -6.41 12.12
C TYR A 276 4.39 -5.76 13.46
N ASP A 277 5.19 -4.72 13.44
CA ASP A 277 5.53 -3.96 14.64
C ASP A 277 4.26 -3.31 15.23
N LYS A 278 4.35 -2.93 16.50
CA LYS A 278 3.28 -2.17 17.17
C LYS A 278 2.98 -0.88 16.42
N GLN A 279 1.73 -0.53 16.36
CA GLN A 279 1.20 0.72 15.80
C GLN A 279 0.20 1.33 16.78
N PRO A 280 0.68 1.91 17.91
CA PRO A 280 -0.19 2.39 18.99
C PRO A 280 -1.21 3.42 18.52
N GLU A 281 -0.81 4.25 17.55
CA GLU A 281 -1.64 5.29 16.93
C GLU A 281 -2.84 4.72 16.15
N LEU A 282 -2.71 3.48 15.65
CA LEU A 282 -3.79 2.71 15.02
C LEU A 282 -4.50 1.77 16.00
N GLY A 283 -4.12 1.81 17.29
CA GLY A 283 -4.70 0.97 18.36
C GLY A 283 -4.06 -0.41 18.51
N PHE A 284 -2.94 -0.67 17.83
CA PHE A 284 -2.19 -1.92 17.98
C PHE A 284 -1.01 -1.70 18.91
N LEU A 285 -1.23 -1.95 20.21
CA LEU A 285 -0.25 -1.68 21.25
C LEU A 285 0.93 -2.68 21.25
N ASN A 286 0.70 -3.87 20.73
CA ASN A 286 1.68 -4.95 20.67
C ASN A 286 2.03 -5.32 19.23
N ARG A 287 3.18 -5.97 19.06
CA ARG A 287 3.55 -6.62 17.81
C ARG A 287 2.53 -7.70 17.47
N ARG A 288 2.22 -7.87 16.20
CA ARG A 288 1.22 -8.82 15.71
C ARG A 288 1.88 -9.82 14.79
N GLU A 289 1.55 -11.09 15.00
CA GLU A 289 2.02 -12.18 14.17
C GLU A 289 0.86 -13.04 13.71
N GLY A 290 0.91 -13.50 12.47
CA GLY A 290 -0.14 -14.34 11.94
C GLY A 290 0.29 -15.15 10.74
N ILE A 291 -0.50 -16.16 10.44
CA ILE A 291 -0.36 -17.03 9.28
C ILE A 291 -1.66 -17.01 8.49
N VAL A 292 -1.55 -16.92 7.17
CA VAL A 292 -2.65 -17.12 6.24
C VAL A 292 -2.27 -18.27 5.31
N GLY A 293 -3.05 -19.34 5.34
CA GLY A 293 -2.94 -20.46 4.41
C GLY A 293 -4.13 -20.47 3.46
N THR A 294 -3.88 -20.65 2.17
CA THR A 294 -4.93 -20.87 1.15
C THR A 294 -4.55 -22.02 0.26
N GLY A 295 -5.56 -22.71 -0.26
CA GLY A 295 -5.36 -23.81 -1.18
C GLY A 295 -6.53 -24.01 -2.12
N THR A 296 -6.22 -24.54 -3.30
CA THR A 296 -7.22 -24.97 -4.29
C THR A 296 -6.90 -26.39 -4.74
N PHE A 297 -7.90 -27.21 -4.95
CA PHE A 297 -7.77 -28.58 -5.41
C PHE A 297 -8.75 -28.88 -6.55
N LYS A 298 -8.23 -29.32 -7.68
CA LYS A 298 -9.05 -29.80 -8.81
C LYS A 298 -9.47 -31.24 -8.56
N VAL A 299 -10.71 -31.44 -8.16
CA VAL A 299 -11.30 -32.76 -7.89
C VAL A 299 -11.53 -33.53 -9.20
N ALA A 300 -12.02 -32.80 -10.21
CA ALA A 300 -12.29 -33.31 -11.56
C ALA A 300 -11.95 -32.23 -12.60
N SER A 301 -12.15 -32.51 -13.88
CA SER A 301 -11.90 -31.53 -14.96
C SER A 301 -12.60 -30.19 -14.74
N ASN A 302 -13.81 -30.24 -14.18
CA ASN A 302 -14.69 -29.08 -14.05
C ASN A 302 -14.94 -28.63 -12.60
N TRP A 303 -14.47 -29.40 -11.60
CA TRP A 303 -14.69 -29.08 -10.19
C TRP A 303 -13.44 -28.67 -9.47
N VAL A 304 -13.51 -27.53 -8.79
CA VAL A 304 -12.43 -26.99 -7.95
C VAL A 304 -12.95 -26.77 -6.53
N LEU A 305 -12.25 -27.31 -5.55
CA LEU A 305 -12.44 -26.98 -4.14
C LEU A 305 -11.41 -25.93 -3.74
N SER A 306 -11.80 -24.99 -2.89
CA SER A 306 -10.93 -23.98 -2.31
C SER A 306 -11.08 -23.93 -0.79
N GLY A 307 -9.99 -23.64 -0.10
CA GLY A 307 -9.98 -23.47 1.35
C GLY A 307 -9.00 -22.40 1.76
N GLY A 308 -9.26 -21.78 2.90
CA GLY A 308 -8.36 -20.78 3.50
C GLY A 308 -8.54 -20.73 5.01
N LEU A 309 -7.43 -20.45 5.70
CA LEU A 309 -7.35 -20.27 7.14
C LEU A 309 -6.50 -19.06 7.46
N ARG A 310 -6.99 -18.20 8.36
CA ARG A 310 -6.21 -17.12 8.96
C ARG A 310 -6.09 -17.35 10.46
N TYR A 311 -4.88 -17.56 10.92
CA TYR A 311 -4.55 -17.79 12.32
C TYR A 311 -3.73 -16.64 12.87
N ASP A 312 -4.18 -16.08 13.98
CA ASP A 312 -3.47 -15.05 14.76
C ASP A 312 -2.60 -15.75 15.80
N ILE A 313 -1.27 -15.69 15.59
CA ILE A 313 -0.29 -16.31 16.48
C ILE A 313 -0.24 -15.55 17.81
N THR A 314 -0.32 -14.21 17.75
CA THR A 314 -0.23 -13.35 18.94
C THR A 314 -1.35 -13.64 19.93
N ASN A 315 -2.58 -13.78 19.43
CA ASN A 315 -3.77 -14.03 20.25
C ASN A 315 -4.17 -15.51 20.31
N GLN A 316 -3.48 -16.39 19.58
CA GLN A 316 -3.73 -17.83 19.50
C GLN A 316 -5.16 -18.16 19.06
N THR A 317 -5.69 -17.40 18.08
CA THR A 317 -7.07 -17.53 17.61
C THR A 317 -7.15 -17.71 16.10
N VAL A 318 -8.15 -18.47 15.66
CA VAL A 318 -8.53 -18.52 14.24
C VAL A 318 -9.43 -17.31 13.94
N ASN A 319 -8.95 -16.39 13.11
CA ASN A 319 -9.70 -15.20 12.77
C ASN A 319 -10.66 -15.42 11.60
N GLN A 320 -10.33 -16.34 10.70
CA GLN A 320 -11.13 -16.60 9.51
C GLN A 320 -10.85 -18.01 8.97
N TYR A 321 -11.89 -18.65 8.48
CA TYR A 321 -11.80 -19.80 7.59
C TYR A 321 -12.74 -19.62 6.41
N ILE A 322 -12.32 -20.11 5.26
CA ILE A 322 -13.09 -20.05 4.01
C ILE A 322 -13.10 -21.44 3.41
N VAL A 323 -14.25 -21.87 2.94
CA VAL A 323 -14.40 -23.07 2.12
C VAL A 323 -15.28 -22.74 0.92
N GLY A 324 -14.87 -23.17 -0.24
CA GLY A 324 -15.58 -22.92 -1.49
C GLY A 324 -15.50 -24.10 -2.43
N ALA A 325 -16.51 -24.23 -3.29
CA ALA A 325 -16.52 -25.13 -4.42
C ALA A 325 -16.93 -24.35 -5.67
N GLY A 326 -16.21 -24.56 -6.76
CA GLY A 326 -16.48 -23.94 -8.05
C GLY A 326 -16.60 -24.97 -9.15
N TYR A 327 -17.51 -24.71 -10.09
CA TYR A 327 -17.65 -25.44 -11.33
C TYR A 327 -17.22 -24.55 -12.50
N VAL A 328 -16.36 -25.07 -13.36
CA VAL A 328 -15.83 -24.37 -14.53
C VAL A 328 -16.18 -25.18 -15.77
N ASP A 329 -16.99 -24.59 -16.67
CA ASP A 329 -17.36 -25.17 -17.95
C ASP A 329 -16.23 -25.10 -18.98
#